data_b339608167da2594c923323497c8ccf5
#
_entry.id   b339608167da2594c923323497c8ccf5
#
_cell.length_a   1.000
_cell.length_b   1.000
_cell.length_c   1.000
_cell.angle_alpha   90.00
_cell.angle_beta   90.00
_cell.angle_gamma   90.00
#
_symmetry.space_group_name_H-M   'P 1'
#
loop_
_entity.id
_entity.type
_entity.pdbx_description
1 polymer ?
#
loop_
_entity_poly.entity_id
_entity_poly.type
_entity_poly.pdbx_seq_one_letter_code
_entity_poly.pdbx_strand_id
1 'polypeptide(L)'
;MQLRRLSISLEDDANGEVQQEIEYAFFARVENWDWLEQAASQEKQEQWESYRDRGEGAFAQCRVRAIDDKTFHMCVKTKTPGELGKKEVEQVCTKDFFEQYRFFADKGLNKTRYFFPIEGTDLKWEVDVYTTQSGERHPWLKIDLEVKSADTKLPQFPFPLKEVIVNQPAKRTEEENTHIGNLFKEWTISVDLMHTVAEQ
;
A
#
# COMPACT_ATOMS: atom_id res chain seq x y z
N MET A 1 -31.27 5.29 29.34
CA MET A 1 -30.53 4.45 28.39
C MET A 1 -29.04 4.67 28.62
N GLN A 2 -28.40 3.76 29.42
CA GLN A 2 -26.96 3.88 29.74
C GLN A 2 -26.17 3.29 28.60
N LEU A 3 -25.36 4.13 27.95
CA LEU A 3 -24.32 3.69 27.01
C LEU A 3 -23.26 2.88 27.78
N ARG A 4 -23.25 1.56 27.60
CA ARG A 4 -22.15 0.72 28.05
C ARG A 4 -20.92 1.10 27.22
N ARG A 5 -19.91 1.64 27.91
CA ARG A 5 -18.53 1.73 27.37
C ARG A 5 -18.07 0.31 27.05
N LEU A 6 -17.88 -0.01 25.78
CA LEU A 6 -17.10 -1.16 25.35
C LEU A 6 -15.63 -0.85 25.71
N SER A 7 -15.18 -1.36 26.82
CA SER A 7 -13.74 -1.46 27.10
C SER A 7 -13.23 -2.67 26.31
N ILE A 8 -12.57 -2.44 25.18
CA ILE A 8 -11.75 -3.46 24.54
C ILE A 8 -10.52 -3.59 25.46
N SER A 9 -10.45 -4.67 26.22
CA SER A 9 -9.21 -5.07 26.85
C SER A 9 -8.30 -5.61 25.76
N LEU A 10 -7.34 -4.80 25.34
CA LEU A 10 -6.20 -5.27 24.56
C LEU A 10 -5.35 -6.10 25.53
N GLU A 11 -5.46 -7.42 25.43
CA GLU A 11 -4.50 -8.30 26.09
C GLU A 11 -3.13 -8.10 25.44
N ASP A 12 -2.12 -8.02 26.29
CA ASP A 12 -0.75 -7.53 26.11
C ASP A 12 0.14 -8.33 25.14
N ASP A 13 -0.21 -8.53 23.88
CA ASP A 13 0.69 -9.15 22.90
C ASP A 13 0.86 -8.39 21.57
N ALA A 14 0.41 -7.15 21.51
CA ALA A 14 0.60 -6.30 20.36
C ALA A 14 1.32 -5.01 20.77
N ASN A 15 2.60 -5.09 21.08
CA ASN A 15 3.48 -3.93 21.02
C ASN A 15 3.58 -3.50 19.56
N GLY A 16 2.59 -2.75 19.09
CA GLY A 16 2.68 -2.01 17.85
C GLY A 16 3.73 -0.91 18.05
N GLU A 17 5.01 -1.26 17.89
CA GLU A 17 6.08 -0.28 17.92
C GLU A 17 5.86 0.70 16.78
N VAL A 18 5.95 1.99 17.09
CA VAL A 18 5.94 3.04 16.08
C VAL A 18 7.22 2.92 15.27
N GLN A 19 7.12 2.51 14.02
CA GLN A 19 8.26 2.40 13.11
C GLN A 19 8.34 3.64 12.23
N GLN A 20 9.56 4.07 11.93
CA GLN A 20 9.80 5.10 10.91
C GLN A 20 10.04 4.40 9.58
N GLU A 21 9.12 4.57 8.64
CA GLU A 21 9.22 4.04 7.29
C GLU A 21 9.91 5.05 6.38
N ILE A 22 11.04 4.66 5.80
CA ILE A 22 11.73 5.39 4.72
C ILE A 22 11.69 4.49 3.50
N GLU A 23 11.05 4.94 2.41
CA GLU A 23 10.91 4.14 1.20
C GLU A 23 11.36 4.90 -0.05
N TYR A 24 12.00 4.21 -0.97
CA TYR A 24 12.05 4.59 -2.38
C TYR A 24 10.86 3.97 -3.07
N ALA A 25 10.08 4.78 -3.77
CA ALA A 25 8.89 4.32 -4.48
C ALA A 25 8.93 4.76 -5.95
N PHE A 26 8.50 3.86 -6.84
CA PHE A 26 8.51 4.06 -8.28
C PHE A 26 7.20 3.56 -8.88
N PHE A 27 6.74 4.24 -9.94
CA PHE A 27 5.71 3.73 -10.83
C PHE A 27 6.39 3.32 -12.12
N ALA A 28 6.09 2.14 -12.63
CA ALA A 28 6.81 1.62 -13.80
C ALA A 28 5.89 0.84 -14.73
N ARG A 29 6.31 0.77 -16.01
CA ARG A 29 5.84 -0.22 -16.97
C ARG A 29 6.97 -1.18 -17.28
N VAL A 30 6.62 -2.40 -17.62
CA VAL A 30 7.57 -3.45 -18.01
C VAL A 30 7.36 -3.87 -19.46
N GLU A 31 8.38 -4.44 -20.07
CA GLU A 31 8.29 -4.95 -21.43
C GLU A 31 7.50 -6.26 -21.49
N ASN A 32 7.71 -7.11 -20.50
CA ASN A 32 6.99 -8.37 -20.31
C ASN A 32 6.84 -8.67 -18.81
N TRP A 33 6.12 -9.72 -18.49
CA TRP A 33 5.80 -10.12 -17.11
C TRP A 33 6.47 -11.40 -16.65
N ASP A 34 7.25 -12.06 -17.51
CA ASP A 34 7.81 -13.40 -17.23
C ASP A 34 8.79 -13.39 -16.06
N TRP A 35 9.45 -12.25 -15.82
CA TRP A 35 10.37 -12.07 -14.72
C TRP A 35 9.68 -12.14 -13.33
N LEU A 36 8.36 -11.98 -13.24
CA LEU A 36 7.62 -12.14 -11.97
C LEU A 36 7.73 -13.57 -11.44
N GLU A 37 7.97 -14.56 -12.30
CA GLU A 37 8.18 -15.95 -11.88
C GLU A 37 9.49 -16.15 -11.09
N GLN A 38 10.41 -15.17 -11.14
CA GLN A 38 11.65 -15.18 -10.37
C GLN A 38 11.49 -14.63 -8.95
N ALA A 39 10.32 -14.15 -8.58
CA ALA A 39 10.06 -13.68 -7.22
C ALA A 39 10.26 -14.82 -6.22
N ALA A 40 10.90 -14.53 -5.09
CA ALA A 40 11.09 -15.48 -4.01
C ALA A 40 9.76 -15.89 -3.34
N SER A 41 8.80 -14.96 -3.32
CA SER A 41 7.44 -15.17 -2.83
C SER A 41 6.49 -14.12 -3.39
N GLN A 42 5.21 -14.41 -3.27
CA GLN A 42 4.15 -13.47 -3.61
C GLN A 42 2.99 -13.60 -2.64
N GLU A 43 2.17 -12.56 -2.53
CA GLU A 43 0.93 -12.53 -1.76
C GLU A 43 -0.14 -11.73 -2.48
N LYS A 44 -1.39 -12.19 -2.41
CA LYS A 44 -2.54 -11.43 -2.87
C LYS A 44 -3.02 -10.52 -1.76
N GLN A 45 -3.27 -9.28 -2.07
CA GLN A 45 -3.72 -8.29 -1.11
C GLN A 45 -5.03 -7.64 -1.58
N GLU A 46 -6.04 -7.68 -0.72
CA GLU A 46 -7.18 -6.77 -0.78
C GLU A 46 -6.97 -5.69 0.29
N GLN A 47 -7.00 -4.43 -0.10
CA GLN A 47 -6.71 -3.31 0.78
C GLN A 47 -7.84 -2.29 0.72
N TRP A 48 -8.27 -1.81 1.89
CA TRP A 48 -9.25 -0.71 2.03
C TRP A 48 -8.66 0.37 2.90
N GLU A 49 -8.82 1.64 2.48
CA GLU A 49 -8.17 2.75 3.16
C GLU A 49 -9.03 4.00 3.24
N SER A 50 -8.80 4.76 4.29
CA SER A 50 -9.26 6.13 4.47
C SER A 50 -8.06 7.06 4.59
N TYR A 51 -8.11 8.16 3.87
CA TYR A 51 -7.02 9.13 3.80
C TYR A 51 -7.53 10.51 4.21
N ARG A 52 -6.73 11.20 5.01
CA ARG A 52 -7.00 12.59 5.43
C ARG A 52 -5.77 13.43 5.17
N ASP A 53 -5.89 14.32 4.20
CA ASP A 53 -4.91 15.39 3.97
C ASP A 53 -4.99 16.39 5.14
N ARG A 54 -3.84 16.80 5.65
CA ARG A 54 -3.69 17.77 6.74
C ARG A 54 -3.02 19.06 6.29
N GLY A 55 -2.73 19.18 4.99
CA GLY A 55 -2.00 20.32 4.41
C GLY A 55 -0.48 20.23 4.63
N GLU A 56 0.27 21.07 3.91
CA GLU A 56 1.74 21.18 4.01
C GLU A 56 2.49 19.83 3.88
N GLY A 57 1.91 18.86 3.16
CA GLY A 57 2.47 17.52 2.99
C GLY A 57 2.29 16.60 4.19
N ALA A 58 1.52 17.03 5.20
CA ALA A 58 1.09 16.20 6.31
C ALA A 58 -0.13 15.36 5.93
N PHE A 59 -0.22 14.13 6.43
CA PHE A 59 -1.40 13.30 6.24
C PHE A 59 -1.60 12.29 7.39
N ALA A 60 -2.80 11.75 7.44
CA ALA A 60 -3.14 10.56 8.21
C ALA A 60 -3.84 9.57 7.29
N GLN A 61 -3.42 8.32 7.33
CA GLN A 61 -4.01 7.21 6.59
C GLN A 61 -4.30 6.07 7.57
N CYS A 62 -5.48 5.50 7.48
CA CYS A 62 -5.80 4.24 8.11
C CYS A 62 -6.19 3.26 7.01
N ARG A 63 -5.63 2.05 7.04
CA ARG A 63 -5.96 0.99 6.09
C ARG A 63 -6.14 -0.34 6.80
N VAL A 64 -6.96 -1.19 6.21
CA VAL A 64 -6.98 -2.61 6.51
C VAL A 64 -6.57 -3.39 5.28
N ARG A 65 -5.97 -4.55 5.48
CA ARG A 65 -5.43 -5.39 4.42
C ARG A 65 -5.70 -6.86 4.73
N ALA A 66 -6.31 -7.56 3.79
CA ALA A 66 -6.36 -9.01 3.78
C ALA A 66 -5.21 -9.55 2.92
N ILE A 67 -4.45 -10.51 3.43
CA ILE A 67 -3.37 -11.21 2.71
C ILE A 67 -3.81 -12.65 2.50
N ASP A 68 -3.94 -13.06 1.24
CA ASP A 68 -4.36 -14.39 0.79
C ASP A 68 -5.68 -14.87 1.45
N ASP A 69 -6.56 -13.94 1.84
CA ASP A 69 -7.80 -14.21 2.62
C ASP A 69 -7.56 -14.97 3.94
N LYS A 70 -6.36 -14.95 4.48
CA LYS A 70 -5.96 -15.71 5.68
C LYS A 70 -5.56 -14.84 6.85
N THR A 71 -4.81 -13.79 6.60
CA THR A 71 -4.33 -12.85 7.62
C THR A 71 -4.84 -11.47 7.35
N PHE A 72 -5.23 -10.76 8.41
CA PHE A 72 -5.81 -9.44 8.34
C PHE A 72 -5.00 -8.48 9.18
N HIS A 73 -4.66 -7.34 8.61
CA HIS A 73 -3.84 -6.32 9.24
C HIS A 73 -4.55 -4.98 9.22
N MET A 74 -4.39 -4.22 10.29
CA MET A 74 -4.71 -2.81 10.34
C MET A 74 -3.41 -2.01 10.42
N CYS A 75 -3.31 -0.95 9.64
CA CYS A 75 -2.15 -0.08 9.60
C CYS A 75 -2.58 1.39 9.69
N VAL A 76 -1.94 2.14 10.55
CA VAL A 76 -2.09 3.60 10.63
C VAL A 76 -0.77 4.24 10.27
N LYS A 77 -0.79 5.08 9.24
CA LYS A 77 0.37 5.88 8.80
C LYS A 77 0.11 7.35 9.04
N THR A 78 1.09 8.05 9.55
CA THR A 78 1.04 9.51 9.70
C THR A 78 2.31 10.13 9.18
N LYS A 79 2.18 11.33 8.63
CA LYS A 79 3.30 12.18 8.23
C LYS A 79 3.09 13.58 8.79
N THR A 80 4.12 14.11 9.41
CA THR A 80 4.17 15.49 9.91
C THR A 80 5.05 16.34 8.97
N PRO A 81 4.75 17.62 8.75
CA PRO A 81 5.60 18.51 7.97
C PRO A 81 7.03 18.53 8.50
N GLY A 82 8.02 18.44 7.61
CA GLY A 82 9.45 18.48 7.94
C GLY A 82 10.05 17.19 8.49
N GLU A 83 9.25 16.16 8.81
CA GLU A 83 9.75 14.84 9.18
C GLU A 83 10.18 14.04 7.94
N LEU A 84 11.31 13.33 8.07
CA LEU A 84 11.76 12.37 7.08
C LEU A 84 10.96 11.07 7.24
N GLY A 85 10.37 10.57 6.14
CA GLY A 85 9.60 9.33 6.17
C GLY A 85 8.20 9.50 6.79
N LYS A 86 7.63 8.40 7.19
CA LYS A 86 6.28 8.28 7.79
C LYS A 86 6.41 7.50 9.11
N LYS A 87 5.53 7.79 10.06
CA LYS A 87 5.34 6.95 11.24
C LYS A 87 4.26 5.93 10.90
N GLU A 88 4.55 4.68 11.15
CA GLU A 88 3.66 3.55 10.89
C GLU A 88 3.45 2.72 12.16
N VAL A 89 2.20 2.32 12.37
CA VAL A 89 1.82 1.31 13.34
C VAL A 89 0.99 0.28 12.60
N GLU A 90 1.46 -0.96 12.54
CA GLU A 90 0.73 -2.07 11.95
C GLU A 90 0.50 -3.17 13.00
N GLN A 91 -0.69 -3.75 12.98
CA GLN A 91 -1.05 -4.86 13.86
C GLN A 91 -2.02 -5.81 13.17
N VAL A 92 -2.01 -7.06 13.61
CA VAL A 92 -3.00 -8.06 13.18
C VAL A 92 -4.39 -7.62 13.68
N CYS A 93 -5.39 -7.79 12.85
CA CYS A 93 -6.80 -7.59 13.23
C CYS A 93 -7.65 -8.82 12.87
N THR A 94 -8.89 -8.85 13.32
CA THR A 94 -9.81 -9.94 12.98
C THR A 94 -10.41 -9.74 11.58
N LYS A 95 -10.90 -10.83 10.97
CA LYS A 95 -11.66 -10.77 9.73
C LYS A 95 -12.89 -9.88 9.88
N ASP A 96 -13.60 -9.99 11.00
CA ASP A 96 -14.80 -9.17 11.24
C ASP A 96 -14.46 -7.68 11.29
N PHE A 97 -13.31 -7.31 11.88
CA PHE A 97 -12.86 -5.92 11.85
C PHE A 97 -12.57 -5.45 10.42
N PHE A 98 -11.87 -6.28 9.62
CA PHE A 98 -11.59 -5.99 8.22
C PHE A 98 -12.88 -5.75 7.44
N GLU A 99 -13.86 -6.66 7.54
CA GLU A 99 -15.14 -6.56 6.84
C GLU A 99 -15.92 -5.30 7.27
N GLN A 100 -15.97 -4.98 8.55
CA GLN A 100 -16.63 -3.77 9.03
C GLN A 100 -15.94 -2.50 8.54
N TYR A 101 -14.59 -2.47 8.52
CA TYR A 101 -13.84 -1.31 8.06
C TYR A 101 -14.07 -1.01 6.58
N ARG A 102 -14.27 -2.02 5.73
CA ARG A 102 -14.57 -1.85 4.29
C ARG A 102 -15.74 -0.88 4.06
N PHE A 103 -16.77 -0.90 4.90
CA PHE A 103 -17.94 -0.03 4.77
C PHE A 103 -17.64 1.45 5.11
N PHE A 104 -16.57 1.71 5.83
CA PHE A 104 -16.17 3.05 6.24
C PHE A 104 -14.98 3.58 5.43
N ALA A 105 -14.33 2.74 4.66
CA ALA A 105 -13.19 3.13 3.86
C ALA A 105 -13.60 4.07 2.72
N ASP A 106 -12.73 4.97 2.35
CA ASP A 106 -12.96 5.87 1.21
C ASP A 106 -12.77 5.14 -0.12
N LYS A 107 -11.85 4.17 -0.16
CA LYS A 107 -11.49 3.42 -1.37
C LYS A 107 -10.83 2.08 -1.05
N GLY A 108 -10.92 1.17 -2.00
CA GLY A 108 -10.26 -0.12 -1.97
C GLY A 108 -9.38 -0.36 -3.19
N LEU A 109 -8.51 -1.36 -3.14
CA LEU A 109 -7.73 -1.84 -4.26
C LEU A 109 -7.35 -3.32 -4.09
N ASN A 110 -7.11 -3.99 -5.21
CA ASN A 110 -6.61 -5.34 -5.27
C ASN A 110 -5.25 -5.37 -5.96
N LYS A 111 -4.30 -6.07 -5.37
CA LYS A 111 -2.97 -6.24 -5.94
C LYS A 111 -2.36 -7.60 -5.59
N THR A 112 -1.40 -8.01 -6.37
CA THR A 112 -0.46 -9.07 -6.00
C THR A 112 0.89 -8.41 -5.73
N ARG A 113 1.46 -8.64 -4.56
CA ARG A 113 2.80 -8.18 -4.18
C ARG A 113 3.79 -9.30 -4.38
N TYR A 114 4.85 -9.02 -5.12
CA TYR A 114 5.96 -9.91 -5.39
C TYR A 114 7.20 -9.43 -4.64
N PHE A 115 7.94 -10.35 -4.04
CA PHE A 115 9.14 -10.05 -3.25
C PHE A 115 10.40 -10.55 -3.94
N PHE A 116 11.35 -9.65 -4.15
CA PHE A 116 12.65 -9.93 -4.75
C PHE A 116 13.77 -9.54 -3.77
N PRO A 117 14.33 -10.49 -3.00
CA PRO A 117 15.44 -10.22 -2.11
C PRO A 117 16.65 -9.69 -2.87
N ILE A 118 17.39 -8.76 -2.24
CA ILE A 118 18.61 -8.20 -2.80
C ILE A 118 19.80 -8.93 -2.17
N GLU A 119 20.56 -9.64 -3.01
CA GLU A 119 21.65 -10.48 -2.58
C GLU A 119 22.67 -9.71 -1.71
N GLY A 120 23.12 -10.32 -0.63
CA GLY A 120 24.07 -9.75 0.31
C GLY A 120 23.52 -8.67 1.24
N THR A 121 22.20 -8.46 1.26
CA THR A 121 21.55 -7.47 2.10
C THR A 121 20.31 -8.05 2.80
N ASP A 122 19.72 -7.31 3.74
CA ASP A 122 18.40 -7.58 4.33
C ASP A 122 17.27 -6.85 3.59
N LEU A 123 17.57 -6.22 2.45
CA LEU A 123 16.61 -5.47 1.64
C LEU A 123 15.92 -6.38 0.62
N LYS A 124 14.74 -5.95 0.21
CA LYS A 124 13.96 -6.61 -0.85
C LYS A 124 13.21 -5.57 -1.67
N TRP A 125 13.10 -5.79 -2.97
CA TRP A 125 12.15 -5.08 -3.79
C TRP A 125 10.75 -5.64 -3.56
N GLU A 126 9.78 -4.75 -3.35
CA GLU A 126 8.37 -5.07 -3.26
C GLU A 126 7.67 -4.54 -4.53
N VAL A 127 7.19 -5.45 -5.35
CA VAL A 127 6.57 -5.12 -6.64
C VAL A 127 5.07 -5.36 -6.56
N ASP A 128 4.30 -4.29 -6.56
CA ASP A 128 2.85 -4.31 -6.50
C ASP A 128 2.27 -4.28 -7.92
N VAL A 129 1.64 -5.37 -8.31
CA VAL A 129 0.92 -5.52 -9.57
C VAL A 129 -0.58 -5.38 -9.29
N TYR A 130 -1.18 -4.30 -9.76
CA TYR A 130 -2.58 -3.98 -9.49
C TYR A 130 -3.51 -4.73 -10.43
N THR A 131 -4.68 -5.05 -9.92
CA THR A 131 -5.76 -5.68 -10.66
C THR A 131 -6.85 -4.64 -10.90
N THR A 132 -7.30 -4.51 -12.14
CA THR A 132 -8.42 -3.65 -12.50
C THR A 132 -9.73 -4.18 -11.93
N GLN A 133 -10.80 -3.39 -11.98
CA GLN A 133 -12.15 -3.83 -11.55
C GLN A 133 -12.64 -5.03 -12.37
N SER A 134 -12.22 -5.17 -13.65
CA SER A 134 -12.52 -6.33 -14.49
C SER A 134 -11.71 -7.59 -14.15
N GLY A 135 -10.80 -7.51 -13.18
CA GLY A 135 -9.91 -8.61 -12.79
C GLY A 135 -8.67 -8.76 -13.67
N GLU A 136 -8.44 -7.83 -14.59
CA GLU A 136 -7.27 -7.84 -15.47
C GLU A 136 -6.07 -7.20 -14.78
N ARG A 137 -4.87 -7.63 -15.18
CA ARG A 137 -3.61 -7.02 -14.74
C ARG A 137 -3.46 -5.63 -15.33
N HIS A 138 -3.23 -4.63 -14.47
CA HIS A 138 -2.96 -3.29 -14.92
C HIS A 138 -1.54 -3.20 -15.55
N PRO A 139 -1.33 -2.46 -16.65
CA PRO A 139 -0.02 -2.36 -17.30
C PRO A 139 1.04 -1.57 -16.51
N TRP A 140 0.63 -0.76 -15.56
CA TRP A 140 1.52 -0.08 -14.61
C TRP A 140 1.56 -0.81 -13.29
N LEU A 141 2.73 -0.80 -12.66
CA LEU A 141 2.99 -1.37 -11.35
C LEU A 141 3.67 -0.34 -10.44
N LYS A 142 3.68 -0.60 -9.15
CA LYS A 142 4.45 0.15 -8.16
C LYS A 142 5.60 -0.72 -7.65
N ILE A 143 6.78 -0.14 -7.51
CA ILE A 143 7.96 -0.78 -6.94
C ILE A 143 8.34 0.01 -5.70
N ASP A 144 8.46 -0.67 -4.58
CA ASP A 144 8.92 -0.10 -3.32
C ASP A 144 10.21 -0.76 -2.85
N LEU A 145 11.06 0.02 -2.21
CA LEU A 145 12.22 -0.43 -1.47
C LEU A 145 12.22 0.29 -0.12
N GLU A 146 11.93 -0.43 0.93
CA GLU A 146 12.07 0.08 2.29
C GLU A 146 13.53 0.05 2.72
N VAL A 147 14.00 1.15 3.32
CA VAL A 147 15.37 1.32 3.76
C VAL A 147 15.44 1.84 5.19
N LYS A 148 16.49 1.49 5.91
CA LYS A 148 16.73 1.94 7.29
C LYS A 148 17.28 3.36 7.37
N SER A 149 17.84 3.88 6.28
CA SER A 149 18.45 5.21 6.22
C SER A 149 18.24 5.83 4.84
N ALA A 150 18.01 7.14 4.81
CA ALA A 150 17.93 7.92 3.57
C ALA A 150 19.22 7.93 2.77
N ASP A 151 20.36 7.63 3.40
CA ASP A 151 21.68 7.54 2.74
C ASP A 151 21.93 6.17 2.09
N THR A 152 20.97 5.25 2.20
CA THR A 152 21.08 3.93 1.56
C THR A 152 21.17 4.10 0.06
N LYS A 153 22.27 3.60 -0.51
CA LYS A 153 22.46 3.64 -1.97
C LYS A 153 21.42 2.75 -2.64
N LEU A 154 20.68 3.32 -3.58
CA LEU A 154 19.69 2.60 -4.36
C LEU A 154 20.35 1.47 -5.17
N PRO A 155 19.97 0.21 -4.96
CA PRO A 155 20.43 -0.90 -5.78
C PRO A 155 19.93 -0.77 -7.23
N GLN A 156 20.61 -1.41 -8.17
CA GLN A 156 20.13 -1.47 -9.54
C GLN A 156 18.86 -2.32 -9.63
N PHE A 157 17.89 -1.88 -10.43
CA PHE A 157 16.71 -2.68 -10.72
C PHE A 157 17.09 -3.96 -11.46
N PRO A 158 16.67 -5.13 -10.97
CA PRO A 158 16.90 -6.40 -11.68
C PRO A 158 15.84 -6.69 -12.76
N PHE A 159 14.92 -5.74 -13.03
CA PHE A 159 13.74 -5.94 -13.87
C PHE A 159 13.87 -5.23 -15.22
N PRO A 160 13.22 -5.73 -16.28
CA PRO A 160 13.19 -5.10 -17.60
C PRO A 160 12.20 -3.94 -17.63
N LEU A 161 12.54 -2.82 -16.99
CA LEU A 161 11.69 -1.63 -16.93
C LEU A 161 11.72 -0.88 -18.26
N LYS A 162 10.54 -0.53 -18.76
CA LYS A 162 10.35 0.24 -20.00
C LYS A 162 10.19 1.73 -19.73
N GLU A 163 9.48 2.06 -18.67
CA GLU A 163 9.16 3.43 -18.28
C GLU A 163 9.13 3.50 -16.76
N VAL A 164 9.72 4.53 -16.17
CA VAL A 164 9.83 4.67 -14.71
C VAL A 164 9.57 6.11 -14.32
N ILE A 165 8.65 6.31 -13.37
CA ILE A 165 8.39 7.59 -12.73
C ILE A 165 8.77 7.45 -11.26
N VAL A 166 9.68 8.30 -10.80
CA VAL A 166 10.10 8.32 -9.39
C VAL A 166 9.03 8.99 -8.55
N ASN A 167 8.59 8.32 -7.50
CA ASN A 167 7.57 8.86 -6.59
C ASN A 167 8.19 9.87 -5.59
N GLN A 168 8.72 10.96 -6.13
CA GLN A 168 9.19 12.11 -5.35
C GLN A 168 8.43 13.36 -5.82
N PRO A 169 7.33 13.76 -5.16
CA PRO A 169 6.41 14.79 -5.63
C PRO A 169 7.09 16.11 -6.04
N ALA A 170 8.12 16.54 -5.29
CA ALA A 170 8.87 17.75 -5.58
C ALA A 170 9.73 17.68 -6.87
N LYS A 171 9.93 16.49 -7.43
CA LYS A 171 10.74 16.28 -8.64
C LYS A 171 9.92 15.88 -9.86
N ARG A 172 8.62 15.64 -9.68
CA ARG A 172 7.73 15.25 -10.78
C ARG A 172 7.26 16.46 -11.57
N THR A 173 7.09 16.28 -12.87
CA THR A 173 6.39 17.23 -13.72
C THR A 173 4.88 17.25 -13.43
N GLU A 174 4.17 18.26 -13.92
CA GLU A 174 2.70 18.31 -13.82
C GLU A 174 2.04 17.15 -14.59
N GLU A 175 2.61 16.78 -15.76
CA GLU A 175 2.15 15.63 -16.55
C GLU A 175 2.30 14.30 -15.78
N GLU A 176 3.45 14.06 -15.15
CA GLU A 176 3.68 12.88 -14.31
C GLU A 176 2.75 12.85 -13.10
N ASN A 177 2.49 13.99 -12.45
CA ASN A 177 1.53 14.08 -11.35
C ASN A 177 0.12 13.73 -11.81
N THR A 178 -0.32 14.25 -12.95
CA THR A 178 -1.63 13.97 -13.54
C THR A 178 -1.75 12.49 -13.91
N HIS A 179 -0.71 11.92 -14.53
CA HIS A 179 -0.66 10.52 -14.90
C HIS A 179 -0.78 9.60 -13.68
N ILE A 180 0.03 9.83 -12.64
CA ILE A 180 -0.02 9.05 -11.40
C ILE A 180 -1.40 9.18 -10.72
N GLY A 181 -1.99 10.39 -10.71
CA GLY A 181 -3.34 10.60 -10.20
C GLY A 181 -4.40 9.77 -10.93
N ASN A 182 -4.27 9.61 -12.25
CA ASN A 182 -5.15 8.76 -13.04
C ASN A 182 -4.92 7.27 -12.74
N LEU A 183 -3.67 6.82 -12.59
CA LEU A 183 -3.37 5.44 -12.18
C LEU A 183 -4.05 5.08 -10.87
N PHE A 184 -3.99 5.94 -9.86
CA PHE A 184 -4.67 5.69 -8.60
C PHE A 184 -6.19 5.57 -8.76
N LYS A 185 -6.81 6.37 -9.65
CA LYS A 185 -8.25 6.22 -9.96
C LYS A 185 -8.57 4.90 -10.63
N GLU A 186 -7.72 4.42 -11.54
CA GLU A 186 -7.89 3.16 -12.25
C GLU A 186 -7.69 1.95 -11.33
N TRP A 187 -6.80 2.05 -10.33
CA TRP A 187 -6.51 0.98 -9.37
C TRP A 187 -7.52 0.89 -8.24
N THR A 188 -8.23 1.98 -7.94
CA THR A 188 -9.14 2.03 -6.80
C THR A 188 -10.56 1.63 -7.16
N ILE A 189 -11.21 0.94 -6.23
CA ILE A 189 -12.62 0.58 -6.24
C ILE A 189 -13.33 1.56 -5.31
N SER A 190 -14.36 2.26 -5.80
CA SER A 190 -15.18 3.11 -4.93
C SER A 190 -16.15 2.25 -4.11
N VAL A 191 -16.40 2.67 -2.88
CA VAL A 191 -17.36 2.00 -1.98
C VAL A 191 -18.78 2.00 -2.57
N ASP A 192 -19.14 3.03 -3.33
CA ASP A 192 -20.45 3.16 -3.98
C ASP A 192 -20.74 2.04 -4.99
N LEU A 193 -19.68 1.52 -5.67
CA LEU A 193 -19.84 0.40 -6.60
C LEU A 193 -20.11 -0.94 -5.89
N MET A 194 -19.66 -1.09 -4.64
CA MET A 194 -19.90 -2.31 -3.88
C MET A 194 -21.36 -2.46 -3.41
N HIS A 195 -22.04 -1.37 -3.11
CA HIS A 195 -23.45 -1.42 -2.73
C HIS A 195 -24.35 -1.83 -3.90
N THR A 196 -23.96 -1.51 -5.13
CA THR A 196 -24.72 -1.87 -6.35
C THR A 196 -24.61 -3.37 -6.70
N VAL A 197 -23.51 -4.03 -6.33
CA VAL A 197 -23.28 -5.47 -6.61
C VAL A 197 -23.93 -6.36 -5.55
N ALA A 198 -24.11 -5.89 -4.32
CA ALA A 198 -24.73 -6.64 -3.24
C ALA A 198 -26.27 -6.70 -3.34
N GLU A 199 -26.89 -5.89 -4.19
CA GLU A 199 -28.34 -5.84 -4.43
C GLU A 199 -28.80 -6.63 -5.66
N GLN A 200 -27.90 -7.32 -6.37
CA GLN A 200 -28.18 -8.23 -7.49
C GLN A 200 -27.99 -9.70 -7.09
#